data_acd64cb215b1ef653fd72cfa81621f1c
#
_entry.id   acd64cb215b1ef653fd72cfa81621f1c
#
_cell.length_a   1.000
_cell.length_b   1.000
_cell.length_c   1.000
_cell.angle_alpha   90.00
_cell.angle_beta   90.00
_cell.angle_gamma   90.00
#
_symmetry.space_group_name_H-M   'P 1'
#
loop_
_entity.id
_entity.type
_entity.pdbx_description
1 polymer ?
#
loop_
_entity_poly.entity_id
_entity_poly.type
_entity_poly.pdbx_seq_one_letter_code
_entity_poly.pdbx_strand_id
1 'polypeptide(L)'
;MKVIISDHSRAKVYHRVGCPHAARIMYKHRMDIPVNRADALGYRKCKCCGNLRGSIRALTVSPEKLGEGRNMDVSYNKKTDTLYIRTEIGFWKTFWKGDIGLLLYHLNCFDKSKSIEQLSHAAFHRQGDVPSTESLGKILTYIEKHDRAKRIIADDYRKLPQRTKKQRKYYRRAESRNRRQQINRVFAILADLEKRPQILIKEKFA
;
A
#
# COMPACT_ATOMS: atom_id res chain seq x y z
N MET A 1 12.04 10.91 -12.41
CA MET A 1 12.16 9.89 -11.35
C MET A 1 13.45 10.12 -10.57
N LYS A 2 13.39 10.03 -9.22
CA LYS A 2 14.59 10.09 -8.35
C LYS A 2 15.08 8.67 -8.06
N VAL A 3 16.39 8.52 -7.97
CA VAL A 3 17.09 7.28 -7.61
C VAL A 3 18.09 7.55 -6.51
N ILE A 4 18.46 6.51 -5.79
CA ILE A 4 19.39 6.55 -4.67
C ILE A 4 20.73 6.06 -5.15
N ILE A 5 21.76 6.85 -4.95
CA ILE A 5 23.17 6.49 -5.18
C ILE A 5 23.95 6.57 -3.88
N SER A 6 25.11 5.95 -3.85
CA SER A 6 26.15 6.21 -2.86
C SER A 6 27.30 6.96 -3.52
N ASP A 7 27.66 8.10 -2.96
CA ASP A 7 28.82 8.90 -3.40
C ASP A 7 30.15 8.20 -3.12
N HIS A 8 30.17 7.27 -2.17
CA HIS A 8 31.35 6.52 -1.73
C HIS A 8 31.52 5.15 -2.43
N SER A 9 30.54 4.73 -3.25
CA SER A 9 30.58 3.41 -3.89
C SER A 9 31.42 3.42 -5.17
N ARG A 10 32.49 2.63 -5.19
CA ARG A 10 33.28 2.38 -6.43
C ARG A 10 32.47 1.70 -7.53
N ALA A 11 31.42 0.97 -7.18
CA ALA A 11 30.62 0.19 -8.13
C ALA A 11 29.71 1.04 -9.05
N LYS A 12 29.54 2.34 -8.76
CA LYS A 12 28.67 3.27 -9.50
C LYS A 12 27.32 2.66 -9.86
N VAL A 13 26.55 2.27 -8.84
CA VAL A 13 25.23 1.64 -9.02
C VAL A 13 24.17 2.54 -8.41
N TYR A 14 23.10 2.80 -9.16
CA TYR A 14 21.94 3.46 -8.61
C TYR A 14 20.81 2.49 -8.26
N HIS A 15 20.02 2.86 -7.27
CA HIS A 15 18.93 2.06 -6.73
C HIS A 15 17.61 2.83 -6.79
N ARG A 16 16.51 2.14 -7.00
CA ARG A 16 15.17 2.71 -6.78
C ARG A 16 14.88 2.89 -5.29
N VAL A 17 13.99 3.80 -4.99
CA VAL A 17 13.41 3.92 -3.65
C VAL A 17 12.75 2.58 -3.29
N GLY A 18 13.04 2.06 -2.10
CA GLY A 18 12.56 0.74 -1.66
C GLY A 18 13.48 -0.44 -1.99
N CYS A 19 14.56 -0.24 -2.75
CA CYS A 19 15.53 -1.30 -3.02
C CYS A 19 16.23 -1.73 -1.72
N PRO A 20 16.30 -3.04 -1.40
CA PRO A 20 16.96 -3.52 -0.18
C PRO A 20 18.45 -3.19 -0.12
N HIS A 21 19.10 -3.05 -1.29
CA HIS A 21 20.49 -2.60 -1.33
C HIS A 21 20.63 -1.09 -1.04
N ALA A 22 19.62 -0.27 -1.37
CA ALA A 22 19.61 1.14 -1.00
C ALA A 22 19.52 1.33 0.52
N ALA A 23 18.81 0.46 1.22
CA ALA A 23 18.70 0.49 2.68
C ALA A 23 20.03 0.24 3.40
N ARG A 24 21.01 -0.38 2.73
CA ARG A 24 22.36 -0.63 3.27
C ARG A 24 23.32 0.53 3.08
N ILE A 25 22.93 1.54 2.31
CA ILE A 25 23.74 2.75 2.11
C ILE A 25 23.62 3.60 3.37
N MET A 26 24.75 3.86 4.04
CA MET A 26 24.77 4.75 5.20
C MET A 26 24.25 6.13 4.82
N TYR A 27 23.46 6.74 5.71
CA TYR A 27 22.76 8.01 5.44
C TYR A 27 23.72 9.11 4.94
N LYS A 28 24.90 9.24 5.54
CA LYS A 28 25.91 10.23 5.15
C LYS A 28 26.47 10.07 3.73
N HIS A 29 26.29 8.90 3.11
CA HIS A 29 26.75 8.57 1.75
C HIS A 29 25.62 8.41 0.77
N ARG A 30 24.40 8.66 1.21
CA ARG A 30 23.21 8.52 0.42
C ARG A 30 22.84 9.81 -0.26
N MET A 31 22.67 9.77 -1.59
CA MET A 31 22.21 10.90 -2.38
C MET A 31 21.00 10.50 -3.22
N ASP A 32 19.97 11.31 -3.20
CA ASP A 32 18.78 11.16 -4.03
C ASP A 32 18.90 12.11 -5.22
N ILE A 33 19.12 11.56 -6.41
CA ILE A 33 19.33 12.34 -7.64
C ILE A 33 18.37 11.90 -8.75
N PRO A 34 18.09 12.76 -9.75
CA PRO A 34 17.34 12.34 -10.94
C PRO A 34 18.08 11.24 -11.72
N VAL A 35 17.32 10.31 -12.34
CA VAL A 35 17.91 9.19 -13.12
C VAL A 35 18.83 9.67 -14.21
N ASN A 36 18.42 10.69 -14.99
CA ASN A 36 19.24 11.26 -16.06
C ASN A 36 20.59 11.78 -15.56
N ARG A 37 20.63 12.33 -14.34
CA ARG A 37 21.89 12.76 -13.70
C ARG A 37 22.72 11.56 -13.24
N ALA A 38 22.09 10.50 -12.73
CA ALA A 38 22.81 9.28 -12.38
C ALA A 38 23.44 8.64 -13.61
N ASP A 39 22.70 8.56 -14.73
CA ASP A 39 23.20 8.03 -16.00
C ASP A 39 24.36 8.89 -16.56
N ALA A 40 24.24 10.22 -16.52
CA ALA A 40 25.31 11.15 -16.93
C ALA A 40 26.58 11.02 -16.08
N LEU A 41 26.46 10.65 -14.80
CA LEU A 41 27.58 10.37 -13.90
C LEU A 41 28.15 8.95 -14.04
N GLY A 42 27.65 8.16 -15.00
CA GLY A 42 28.09 6.80 -15.29
C GLY A 42 27.62 5.76 -14.27
N TYR A 43 26.55 6.05 -13.52
CA TYR A 43 25.93 5.05 -12.65
C TYR A 43 25.09 4.09 -13.47
N ARG A 44 25.26 2.81 -13.25
CA ARG A 44 24.42 1.76 -13.85
C ARG A 44 23.30 1.35 -12.90
N LYS A 45 22.22 0.88 -13.46
CA LYS A 45 21.09 0.36 -12.70
C LYS A 45 21.49 -0.85 -11.87
N CYS A 46 21.08 -0.90 -10.60
CA CYS A 46 21.28 -2.06 -9.75
C CYS A 46 20.63 -3.31 -10.36
N LYS A 47 21.31 -4.45 -10.30
CA LYS A 47 20.79 -5.71 -10.84
C LYS A 47 19.39 -6.05 -10.32
N CYS A 48 19.13 -5.90 -9.01
CA CYS A 48 17.81 -6.13 -8.46
C CYS A 48 16.78 -5.09 -8.94
N CYS A 49 17.17 -3.83 -9.15
CA CYS A 49 16.30 -2.80 -9.71
C CYS A 49 16.15 -2.94 -11.24
N GLY A 50 17.11 -3.53 -11.92
CA GLY A 50 17.09 -3.81 -13.36
C GLY A 50 16.22 -5.00 -13.73
N ASN A 51 16.25 -6.03 -12.89
CA ASN A 51 15.43 -7.24 -13.05
C ASN A 51 13.99 -7.06 -12.57
N LEU A 52 13.73 -6.04 -11.76
CA LEU A 52 12.39 -5.53 -11.44
C LEU A 52 11.86 -4.73 -12.66
N ARG A 53 11.79 -5.34 -13.83
CA ARG A 53 10.75 -4.97 -14.77
C ARG A 53 9.46 -5.26 -14.00
N GLY A 54 8.74 -4.18 -13.68
CA GLY A 54 7.56 -4.21 -12.86
C GLY A 54 6.50 -5.16 -13.36
N SER A 55 6.65 -6.42 -13.00
CA SER A 55 5.82 -7.53 -13.38
C SER A 55 5.52 -8.37 -12.15
N ILE A 56 4.27 -8.75 -11.99
CA ILE A 56 3.86 -9.70 -10.96
C ILE A 56 4.60 -11.03 -11.11
N ARG A 57 4.79 -11.47 -12.36
CA ARG A 57 5.54 -12.69 -12.66
C ARG A 57 6.98 -12.66 -12.15
N ALA A 58 7.59 -11.48 -12.09
CA ALA A 58 8.95 -11.33 -11.57
C ALA A 58 9.01 -11.37 -10.02
N LEU A 59 7.87 -11.21 -9.34
CA LEU A 59 7.79 -11.21 -7.88
C LEU A 59 7.49 -12.58 -7.29
N THR A 60 7.08 -13.53 -8.11
CA THR A 60 6.73 -14.88 -7.67
C THR A 60 7.05 -15.92 -8.73
N VAL A 61 7.45 -17.09 -8.30
CA VAL A 61 7.71 -18.24 -9.17
C VAL A 61 6.39 -18.83 -9.67
N SER A 62 5.33 -18.78 -8.86
CA SER A 62 4.01 -19.32 -9.15
C SER A 62 2.94 -18.45 -8.52
N PRO A 63 2.39 -17.45 -9.27
CA PRO A 63 1.32 -16.61 -8.77
C PRO A 63 0.10 -17.40 -8.29
N GLU A 64 -0.19 -18.51 -8.94
CA GLU A 64 -1.34 -19.36 -8.64
C GLU A 64 -1.26 -19.99 -7.25
N LYS A 65 -0.05 -20.29 -6.77
CA LYS A 65 0.19 -20.88 -5.44
C LYS A 65 0.11 -19.89 -4.29
N LEU A 66 -0.01 -18.59 -4.57
CA LEU A 66 -0.04 -17.57 -3.53
C LEU A 66 -1.26 -17.64 -2.61
N GLY A 67 -2.34 -18.27 -3.07
CA GLY A 67 -3.56 -18.48 -2.30
C GLY A 67 -3.51 -19.68 -1.36
N GLU A 68 -2.54 -20.58 -1.54
CA GLU A 68 -2.44 -21.79 -0.74
C GLU A 68 -2.27 -21.45 0.75
N GLY A 69 -3.12 -22.02 1.62
CA GLY A 69 -3.14 -21.75 3.05
C GLY A 69 -3.72 -20.40 3.49
N ARG A 70 -4.28 -19.59 2.55
CA ARG A 70 -4.76 -18.23 2.84
C ARG A 70 -6.26 -18.00 2.64
N ASN A 71 -7.07 -19.00 2.36
CA ASN A 71 -8.49 -18.84 2.01
C ASN A 71 -8.72 -17.78 0.91
N MET A 72 -7.87 -17.78 -0.10
CA MET A 72 -7.90 -16.87 -1.23
C MET A 72 -7.84 -17.66 -2.53
N ASP A 73 -8.77 -17.38 -3.46
CA ASP A 73 -8.66 -17.85 -4.84
C ASP A 73 -7.84 -16.84 -5.63
N VAL A 74 -6.72 -17.28 -6.17
CA VAL A 74 -5.80 -16.43 -6.90
C VAL A 74 -5.75 -16.84 -8.36
N SER A 75 -5.91 -15.88 -9.26
CA SER A 75 -5.79 -16.08 -10.70
C SER A 75 -4.87 -15.03 -11.31
N TYR A 76 -3.96 -15.47 -12.16
CA TYR A 76 -3.01 -14.61 -12.83
C TYR A 76 -3.30 -14.48 -14.33
N ASN A 77 -3.54 -13.25 -14.76
CA ASN A 77 -3.70 -12.95 -16.18
C ASN A 77 -2.34 -12.57 -16.79
N LYS A 78 -1.79 -13.49 -17.59
CA LYS A 78 -0.48 -13.31 -18.26
C LYS A 78 -0.46 -12.18 -19.29
N LYS A 79 -1.61 -11.90 -19.95
CA LYS A 79 -1.69 -10.86 -20.99
C LYS A 79 -1.57 -9.45 -20.38
N THR A 80 -2.23 -9.23 -19.26
CA THR A 80 -2.28 -7.91 -18.58
C THR A 80 -1.33 -7.80 -17.40
N ASP A 81 -0.59 -8.86 -17.08
CA ASP A 81 0.29 -8.96 -15.90
C ASP A 81 -0.43 -8.55 -14.62
N THR A 82 -1.65 -9.04 -14.45
CA THR A 82 -2.55 -8.68 -13.36
C THR A 82 -2.87 -9.90 -12.52
N LEU A 83 -2.75 -9.78 -11.22
CA LEU A 83 -3.18 -10.79 -10.26
C LEU A 83 -4.57 -10.41 -9.75
N TYR A 84 -5.49 -11.33 -9.87
CA TYR A 84 -6.83 -11.25 -9.29
C TYR A 84 -6.90 -12.15 -8.08
N ILE A 85 -7.50 -11.64 -7.02
CA ILE A 85 -7.59 -12.33 -5.73
C ILE A 85 -9.04 -12.25 -5.29
N ARG A 86 -9.68 -13.40 -5.11
CA ARG A 86 -11.03 -13.51 -4.58
C ARG A 86 -10.95 -14.07 -3.16
N THR A 87 -11.60 -13.39 -2.24
CA THR A 87 -11.79 -13.84 -0.87
C THR A 87 -13.28 -14.05 -0.61
N GLU A 88 -13.63 -14.53 0.56
CA GLU A 88 -15.04 -14.70 0.95
C GLU A 88 -15.85 -13.38 0.83
N ILE A 89 -15.24 -12.24 1.10
CA ILE A 89 -15.93 -10.95 1.21
C ILE A 89 -15.41 -9.86 0.29
N GLY A 90 -14.33 -10.09 -0.44
CA GLY A 90 -13.71 -9.09 -1.31
C GLY A 90 -13.25 -9.68 -2.64
N PHE A 91 -13.24 -8.84 -3.66
CA PHE A 91 -12.59 -9.15 -4.92
C PHE A 91 -11.58 -8.06 -5.25
N TRP A 92 -10.34 -8.46 -5.52
CA TRP A 92 -9.20 -7.59 -5.61
C TRP A 92 -8.45 -7.78 -6.91
N LYS A 93 -7.78 -6.73 -7.37
CA LYS A 93 -6.75 -6.85 -8.40
C LYS A 93 -5.51 -6.06 -8.02
N THR A 94 -4.37 -6.62 -8.35
CA THR A 94 -3.09 -5.93 -8.21
C THR A 94 -2.27 -6.10 -9.47
N PHE A 95 -1.61 -5.05 -9.88
CA PHE A 95 -0.72 -5.04 -11.03
C PHE A 95 0.40 -4.03 -10.79
N TRP A 96 1.45 -4.20 -11.54
CA TRP A 96 2.58 -3.28 -11.48
C TRP A 96 2.33 -2.05 -12.33
N LYS A 97 2.59 -0.85 -11.81
CA LYS A 97 2.47 0.39 -12.55
C LYS A 97 3.80 1.13 -12.58
N GLY A 98 4.54 0.96 -13.66
CA GLY A 98 5.79 1.66 -13.92
C GLY A 98 6.75 1.67 -12.72
N ASP A 99 7.22 2.85 -12.35
CA ASP A 99 8.13 3.04 -11.21
C ASP A 99 7.41 3.19 -9.85
N ILE A 100 6.07 3.16 -9.87
CA ILE A 100 5.27 3.32 -8.66
C ILE A 100 5.26 2.03 -7.82
N GLY A 101 5.38 0.86 -8.48
CA GLY A 101 5.27 -0.45 -7.86
C GLY A 101 3.87 -1.05 -7.99
N LEU A 102 3.55 -2.01 -7.11
CA LEU A 102 2.26 -2.67 -7.08
C LEU A 102 1.16 -1.72 -6.60
N LEU A 103 0.08 -1.66 -7.35
CA LEU A 103 -1.14 -0.96 -6.97
C LEU A 103 -2.22 -1.98 -6.64
N LEU A 104 -2.98 -1.72 -5.57
CA LEU A 104 -4.10 -2.54 -5.14
C LEU A 104 -5.42 -1.85 -5.45
N TYR A 105 -6.32 -2.62 -6.03
CA TYR A 105 -7.69 -2.21 -6.33
C TYR A 105 -8.67 -3.19 -5.72
N HIS A 106 -9.84 -2.70 -5.36
CA HIS A 106 -10.87 -3.46 -4.68
C HIS A 106 -12.25 -3.28 -5.33
N LEU A 107 -13.03 -4.32 -5.35
CA LEU A 107 -14.44 -4.32 -5.70
C LEU A 107 -15.25 -4.66 -4.43
N ASN A 108 -15.97 -3.69 -3.88
CA ASN A 108 -16.68 -3.85 -2.60
C ASN A 108 -17.89 -4.79 -2.66
N CYS A 109 -18.59 -4.79 -3.78
CA CYS A 109 -19.76 -5.64 -3.99
C CYS A 109 -19.57 -6.41 -5.28
N PHE A 110 -19.56 -7.71 -5.20
CA PHE A 110 -19.48 -8.58 -6.36
C PHE A 110 -20.39 -9.78 -6.20
N ASP A 111 -20.82 -10.30 -7.32
CA ASP A 111 -21.60 -11.52 -7.40
C ASP A 111 -20.67 -12.72 -7.25
N LYS A 112 -20.83 -13.47 -6.19
CA LYS A 112 -19.98 -14.64 -5.87
C LYS A 112 -20.14 -15.79 -6.87
N SER A 113 -21.25 -15.82 -7.61
CA SER A 113 -21.49 -16.84 -8.64
C SER A 113 -20.67 -16.61 -9.92
N LYS A 114 -20.20 -15.38 -10.13
CA LYS A 114 -19.41 -15.01 -11.31
C LYS A 114 -17.99 -15.53 -11.23
N SER A 115 -17.45 -15.94 -12.36
CA SER A 115 -16.05 -16.32 -12.48
C SER A 115 -15.12 -15.11 -12.30
N ILE A 116 -13.84 -15.36 -11.99
CA ILE A 116 -12.82 -14.31 -11.89
C ILE A 116 -12.70 -13.52 -13.20
N GLU A 117 -12.83 -14.20 -14.36
CA GLU A 117 -12.79 -13.56 -15.66
C GLU A 117 -13.93 -12.57 -15.86
N GLN A 118 -15.16 -12.96 -15.52
CA GLN A 118 -16.33 -12.08 -15.60
C GLN A 118 -16.19 -10.87 -14.68
N LEU A 119 -15.65 -11.05 -13.49
CA LEU A 119 -15.42 -9.98 -12.53
C LEU A 119 -14.23 -9.07 -12.91
N SER A 120 -13.31 -9.54 -13.74
CA SER A 120 -12.12 -8.76 -14.15
C SER A 120 -12.48 -7.47 -14.88
N HIS A 121 -13.64 -7.41 -15.53
CA HIS A 121 -14.16 -6.24 -16.25
C HIS A 121 -14.96 -5.26 -15.37
N ALA A 122 -15.16 -5.57 -14.08
CA ALA A 122 -15.90 -4.70 -13.17
C ALA A 122 -15.15 -3.41 -12.85
N ALA A 123 -15.89 -2.40 -12.39
CA ALA A 123 -15.34 -1.13 -11.96
C ALA A 123 -14.67 -1.26 -10.58
N PHE A 124 -13.37 -1.41 -10.58
CA PHE A 124 -12.58 -1.42 -9.34
C PHE A 124 -12.22 -0.01 -8.90
N HIS A 125 -12.18 0.23 -7.60
CA HIS A 125 -11.62 1.45 -7.05
C HIS A 125 -10.25 1.19 -6.40
N ARG A 126 -9.38 2.18 -6.50
CA ARG A 126 -8.03 2.10 -5.93
C ARG A 126 -8.10 2.14 -4.40
N GLN A 127 -7.31 1.29 -3.74
CA GLN A 127 -7.06 1.38 -2.31
C GLN A 127 -5.97 2.42 -2.05
N GLY A 128 -6.41 3.61 -1.60
CA GLY A 128 -5.51 4.74 -1.38
C GLY A 128 -4.70 4.65 -0.09
N ASP A 129 -5.18 3.88 0.88
CA ASP A 129 -4.54 3.62 2.18
C ASP A 129 -3.41 2.57 2.12
N VAL A 130 -3.29 1.87 0.99
CA VAL A 130 -2.16 0.97 0.74
C VAL A 130 -1.08 1.75 0.01
N PRO A 131 0.06 2.03 0.66
CA PRO A 131 1.17 2.62 -0.04
C PRO A 131 1.63 1.70 -1.17
N SER A 132 2.07 2.28 -2.26
CA SER A 132 2.68 1.51 -3.33
C SER A 132 3.85 0.70 -2.78
N THR A 133 3.94 -0.57 -3.15
CA THR A 133 4.93 -1.50 -2.60
C THR A 133 5.50 -2.37 -3.71
N GLU A 134 6.70 -2.86 -3.51
CA GLU A 134 7.32 -3.88 -4.37
C GLU A 134 7.08 -5.30 -3.83
N SER A 135 6.39 -5.42 -2.68
CA SER A 135 6.18 -6.69 -2.00
C SER A 135 4.74 -7.19 -2.16
N LEU A 136 4.58 -8.27 -2.90
CA LEU A 136 3.29 -8.95 -3.04
C LEU A 136 2.80 -9.51 -1.70
N GLY A 137 3.72 -9.99 -0.84
CA GLY A 137 3.38 -10.44 0.51
C GLY A 137 2.72 -9.36 1.36
N LYS A 138 3.14 -8.09 1.25
CA LYS A 138 2.50 -6.97 1.94
C LYS A 138 1.07 -6.74 1.44
N ILE A 139 0.84 -6.89 0.13
CA ILE A 139 -0.50 -6.80 -0.47
C ILE A 139 -1.42 -7.88 0.09
N LEU A 140 -0.97 -9.14 0.09
CA LEU A 140 -1.76 -10.26 0.61
C LEU A 140 -2.08 -10.10 2.10
N THR A 141 -1.09 -9.71 2.90
CA THR A 141 -1.29 -9.44 4.34
C THR A 141 -2.29 -8.30 4.58
N TYR A 142 -2.28 -7.26 3.73
CA TYR A 142 -3.26 -6.19 3.81
C TYR A 142 -4.68 -6.72 3.54
N ILE A 143 -4.86 -7.52 2.49
CA ILE A 143 -6.16 -8.13 2.15
C ILE A 143 -6.69 -8.97 3.32
N GLU A 144 -5.85 -9.80 3.92
CA GLU A 144 -6.23 -10.61 5.10
C GLU A 144 -6.71 -9.75 6.28
N LYS A 145 -5.95 -8.70 6.60
CA LYS A 145 -6.30 -7.75 7.68
C LYS A 145 -7.61 -7.01 7.39
N HIS A 146 -7.77 -6.54 6.17
CA HIS A 146 -8.99 -5.84 5.73
C HIS A 146 -10.22 -6.76 5.85
N ASP A 147 -10.11 -7.99 5.38
CA ASP A 147 -11.21 -8.94 5.40
C ASP A 147 -11.56 -9.38 6.83
N ARG A 148 -10.55 -9.57 7.68
CA ARG A 148 -10.76 -9.81 9.12
C ARG A 148 -11.51 -8.65 9.77
N ALA A 149 -11.09 -7.40 9.51
CA ALA A 149 -11.76 -6.22 10.04
C ALA A 149 -13.22 -6.13 9.59
N LYS A 150 -13.48 -6.41 8.30
CA LYS A 150 -14.87 -6.43 7.78
C LYS A 150 -15.74 -7.52 8.40
N ARG A 151 -15.21 -8.70 8.69
CA ARG A 151 -15.95 -9.76 9.38
C ARG A 151 -16.33 -9.31 10.79
N ILE A 152 -15.39 -8.76 11.55
CA ILE A 152 -15.68 -8.25 12.92
C ILE A 152 -16.77 -7.19 12.87
N ILE A 153 -16.66 -6.22 11.96
CA ILE A 153 -17.67 -5.18 11.80
C ILE A 153 -19.03 -5.78 11.42
N ALA A 154 -19.07 -6.76 10.53
CA ALA A 154 -20.30 -7.41 10.10
C ALA A 154 -20.95 -8.20 11.26
N ASP A 155 -20.16 -8.87 12.09
CA ASP A 155 -20.63 -9.60 13.26
C ASP A 155 -21.16 -8.66 14.32
N ASP A 156 -20.51 -7.54 14.56
CA ASP A 156 -20.99 -6.49 15.46
C ASP A 156 -22.29 -5.87 14.95
N TYR A 157 -22.40 -5.65 13.62
CA TYR A 157 -23.65 -5.17 13.03
C TYR A 157 -24.80 -6.18 13.13
N ARG A 158 -24.53 -7.49 13.06
CA ARG A 158 -25.56 -8.55 13.26
C ARG A 158 -26.06 -8.60 14.70
N LYS A 159 -25.20 -8.31 15.68
CA LYS A 159 -25.53 -8.26 17.11
C LYS A 159 -26.33 -7.01 17.48
N LEU A 160 -26.30 -5.98 16.65
CA LEU A 160 -27.07 -4.77 16.89
C LEU A 160 -28.55 -5.00 16.54
N PRO A 161 -29.49 -4.50 17.36
CA PRO A 161 -30.91 -4.60 17.07
C PRO A 161 -31.19 -4.01 15.67
N GLN A 162 -32.04 -4.67 14.90
CA GLN A 162 -32.40 -4.24 13.55
C GLN A 162 -32.93 -2.81 13.58
N ARG A 163 -32.16 -1.88 13.06
CA ARG A 163 -32.50 -0.46 13.03
C ARG A 163 -33.28 -0.14 11.77
N THR A 164 -34.32 0.65 11.89
CA THR A 164 -35.04 1.20 10.74
C THR A 164 -34.12 2.02 9.84
N LYS A 165 -34.49 2.21 8.57
CA LYS A 165 -33.73 3.04 7.60
C LYS A 165 -33.47 4.45 8.14
N LYS A 166 -34.45 5.04 8.85
CA LYS A 166 -34.36 6.36 9.49
C LYS A 166 -33.33 6.38 10.62
N GLN A 167 -33.34 5.35 11.50
CA GLN A 167 -32.36 5.19 12.57
C GLN A 167 -30.94 5.00 12.04
N ARG A 168 -30.75 4.19 11.00
CA ARG A 168 -29.43 4.01 10.35
C ARG A 168 -28.89 5.32 9.81
N LYS A 169 -29.73 6.15 9.17
CA LYS A 169 -29.34 7.47 8.67
C LYS A 169 -28.96 8.45 9.80
N TYR A 170 -29.70 8.40 10.93
CA TYR A 170 -29.40 9.20 12.12
C TYR A 170 -28.04 8.82 12.72
N TYR A 171 -27.79 7.52 12.93
CA TYR A 171 -26.52 7.06 13.49
C TYR A 171 -25.33 7.37 12.61
N ARG A 172 -25.42 7.21 11.28
CA ARG A 172 -24.35 7.63 10.37
C ARG A 172 -24.04 9.12 10.49
N ARG A 173 -25.04 9.97 10.63
CA ARG A 173 -24.84 11.39 10.82
C ARG A 173 -24.22 11.73 12.18
N ALA A 174 -24.60 11.02 13.23
CA ALA A 174 -24.02 11.17 14.56
C ALA A 174 -22.56 10.73 14.59
N GLU A 175 -22.25 9.59 14.00
CA GLU A 175 -20.88 9.05 13.87
C GLU A 175 -19.99 10.00 13.06
N SER A 176 -20.49 10.51 11.92
CA SER A 176 -19.76 11.49 11.12
C SER A 176 -19.48 12.79 11.87
N ARG A 177 -20.43 13.26 12.70
CA ARG A 177 -20.24 14.44 13.57
C ARG A 177 -19.18 14.16 14.65
N ASN A 178 -19.27 13.03 15.33
CA ASN A 178 -18.30 12.62 16.35
C ASN A 178 -16.89 12.52 15.78
N ARG A 179 -16.75 11.91 14.60
CA ARG A 179 -15.46 11.81 13.89
C ARG A 179 -14.89 13.19 13.55
N ARG A 180 -15.74 14.12 13.06
CA ARG A 180 -15.33 15.50 12.78
C ARG A 180 -14.90 16.23 14.05
N GLN A 181 -15.62 16.05 15.16
CA GLN A 181 -15.24 16.62 16.45
C GLN A 181 -13.91 16.08 16.97
N GLN A 182 -13.66 14.77 16.84
CA GLN A 182 -12.38 14.16 17.22
C GLN A 182 -11.23 14.73 16.40
N ILE A 183 -11.41 14.85 15.08
CA ILE A 183 -10.41 15.45 14.19
C ILE A 183 -10.13 16.91 14.60
N ASN A 184 -11.17 17.70 14.84
CA ASN A 184 -11.00 19.08 15.27
C ASN A 184 -10.27 19.19 16.61
N ARG A 185 -10.53 18.28 17.57
CA ARG A 185 -9.80 18.23 18.84
C ARG A 185 -8.30 17.93 18.62
N VAL A 186 -7.98 16.99 17.74
CA VAL A 186 -6.57 16.69 17.40
C VAL A 186 -5.90 17.92 16.78
N PHE A 187 -6.55 18.60 15.83
CA PHE A 187 -5.99 19.82 15.26
C PHE A 187 -5.83 20.95 16.28
N ALA A 188 -6.75 21.10 17.22
CA ALA A 188 -6.63 22.07 18.30
C ALA A 188 -5.41 21.78 19.21
N ILE A 189 -5.19 20.51 19.54
CA ILE A 189 -4.02 20.08 20.32
C ILE A 189 -2.72 20.34 19.55
N LEU A 190 -2.67 20.02 18.26
CA LEU A 190 -1.50 20.28 17.42
C LEU A 190 -1.19 21.78 17.32
N ALA A 191 -2.22 22.61 17.11
CA ALA A 191 -2.06 24.06 17.07
C ALA A 191 -1.60 24.65 18.42
N ASP A 192 -1.99 24.04 19.54
CA ASP A 192 -1.51 24.46 20.87
C ASP A 192 -0.05 24.03 21.09
N LEU A 193 0.33 22.86 20.61
CA LEU A 193 1.74 22.41 20.66
C LEU A 193 2.66 23.28 19.81
N GLU A 194 2.21 23.73 18.64
CA GLU A 194 2.95 24.63 17.77
C GLU A 194 3.15 26.03 18.40
N LYS A 195 2.20 26.47 19.22
CA LYS A 195 2.30 27.78 19.94
C LYS A 195 3.18 27.72 21.18
N ARG A 196 3.51 26.54 21.70
CA ARG A 196 4.40 26.43 22.84
C ARG A 196 5.81 26.80 22.41
N PRO A 197 6.46 27.78 23.09
CA PRO A 197 7.85 28.10 22.78
C PRO A 197 8.66 26.81 22.93
N GLN A 198 9.42 26.47 21.90
CA GLN A 198 10.38 25.38 21.99
C GLN A 198 11.32 25.73 23.13
N ILE A 199 11.18 25.03 24.24
CA ILE A 199 12.16 25.12 25.34
C ILE A 199 13.41 24.49 24.74
N LEU A 200 14.32 25.35 24.25
CA LEU A 200 15.68 24.97 23.91
C LEU A 200 16.26 24.39 25.18
N ILE A 201 16.32 23.09 25.27
CA ILE A 201 17.16 22.40 26.24
C ILE A 201 18.57 22.77 25.84
N LYS A 202 19.08 23.86 26.41
CA LYS A 202 20.50 24.12 26.45
C LYS A 202 21.08 23.04 27.34
N GLU A 203 21.48 21.93 26.73
CA GLU A 203 22.37 20.99 27.39
C GLU A 203 23.62 21.78 27.78
N LYS A 204 23.73 22.07 29.07
CA LYS A 204 24.97 22.49 29.70
C LYS A 204 25.91 21.28 29.63
N PHE A 205 26.69 21.21 28.59
CA PHE A 205 27.96 20.51 28.67
C PHE A 205 28.96 21.50 29.32
N ALA A 206 29.15 21.33 30.61
CA ALA A 206 30.31 21.80 31.34
C ALA A 206 31.19 20.58 31.59
#